data_b7f9229c626bb9b2c7d4fbbac3ac1483
#
_entry.id   b7f9229c626bb9b2c7d4fbbac3ac1483
#
_cell.length_a   1.000
_cell.length_b   1.000
_cell.length_c   1.000
_cell.angle_alpha   90.00
_cell.angle_beta   90.00
_cell.angle_gamma   90.00
#
_symmetry.space_group_name_H-M   'P 1'
#
loop_
_entity.id
_entity.type
_entity.pdbx_description
1 polymer ?
#
loop_
_entity_poly.entity_id
_entity_poly.type
_entity_poly.pdbx_seq_one_letter_code
_entity_poly.pdbx_strand_id
1 'polypeptide(L)'
;FNFQNTYFELLAVKGEGLGAALVDYYLEQSGEGLIGVVLGTDDISKTTTEIRDKGFAVADHTEGEGINFKDQQIRKWKNLFLPPELTRGIFSFIIQHTEGELPPFKTQDPSIINKLEHLVINTNDADGFIKIYKDIFGIRLALDKVIDHWRSRMLFFRLNKTTIGVIEKKDDQDSNDR
;
A
#
# COMPACT_ATOMS: atom_id res chain seq x y z
N PHE A 1 -5.76 -5.97 -12.43
CA PHE A 1 -5.73 -4.97 -13.50
C PHE A 1 -4.36 -4.34 -13.57
N ASN A 2 -3.69 -4.41 -14.73
CA ASN A 2 -2.36 -3.87 -14.90
C ASN A 2 -2.40 -2.45 -15.47
N PHE A 3 -1.51 -1.61 -14.95
CA PHE A 3 -1.19 -0.29 -15.48
C PHE A 3 0.29 -0.26 -15.91
N GLN A 4 0.73 0.80 -16.55
CA GLN A 4 2.14 0.95 -16.96
C GLN A 4 3.11 1.03 -15.77
N ASN A 5 2.63 1.50 -14.61
CA ASN A 5 3.47 1.80 -13.44
C ASN A 5 3.15 0.94 -12.21
N THR A 6 2.03 0.23 -12.20
CA THR A 6 1.57 -0.58 -11.07
C THR A 6 0.45 -1.51 -11.50
N TYR A 7 -0.12 -2.23 -10.58
CA TYR A 7 -1.31 -3.04 -10.80
C TYR A 7 -2.28 -2.90 -9.62
N PHE A 8 -3.53 -3.23 -9.88
CA PHE A 8 -4.61 -3.26 -8.91
C PHE A 8 -5.13 -4.69 -8.83
N GLU A 9 -5.28 -5.20 -7.62
CA GLU A 9 -5.82 -6.54 -7.35
C GLU A 9 -7.19 -6.46 -6.69
N LEU A 10 -8.09 -7.33 -7.13
CA LEU A 10 -9.35 -7.61 -6.45
C LEU A 10 -9.20 -8.90 -5.67
N LEU A 11 -9.46 -8.83 -4.38
CA LEU A 11 -9.41 -9.98 -3.49
C LEU A 11 -10.84 -10.42 -3.16
N ALA A 12 -11.06 -11.73 -3.18
CA ALA A 12 -12.31 -12.35 -2.76
C ALA A 12 -12.00 -13.62 -1.99
N VAL A 13 -12.87 -13.95 -1.04
CA VAL A 13 -12.74 -15.17 -0.25
C VAL A 13 -13.07 -16.37 -1.13
N LYS A 14 -12.19 -17.36 -1.10
CA LYS A 14 -12.43 -18.68 -1.72
C LYS A 14 -11.81 -19.77 -0.85
N GLY A 15 -12.67 -20.63 -0.27
CA GLY A 15 -12.21 -21.73 0.61
C GLY A 15 -11.80 -21.22 1.99
N GLU A 16 -10.88 -21.94 2.62
CA GLU A 16 -10.40 -21.71 3.99
C GLU A 16 -8.90 -21.41 3.99
N GLY A 17 -8.40 -20.80 5.06
CA GLY A 17 -6.98 -20.53 5.27
C GLY A 17 -6.71 -19.07 5.66
N LEU A 18 -5.44 -18.75 5.92
CA LEU A 18 -5.05 -17.42 6.42
C LEU A 18 -5.42 -16.28 5.48
N GLY A 19 -5.30 -16.49 4.16
CA GLY A 19 -5.68 -15.47 3.17
C GLY A 19 -7.18 -15.20 3.15
N ALA A 20 -8.01 -16.27 3.25
CA ALA A 20 -9.46 -16.15 3.33
C ALA A 20 -9.86 -15.42 4.62
N ALA A 21 -9.34 -15.84 5.77
CA ALA A 21 -9.61 -15.20 7.06
C ALA A 21 -9.21 -13.72 7.09
N LEU A 22 -8.13 -13.34 6.41
CA LEU A 22 -7.70 -11.95 6.31
C LEU A 22 -8.70 -11.11 5.51
N VAL A 23 -9.18 -11.62 4.38
CA VAL A 23 -10.17 -10.91 3.55
C VAL A 23 -11.49 -10.79 4.28
N ASP A 24 -11.96 -11.86 4.95
CA ASP A 24 -13.17 -11.84 5.78
C ASP A 24 -13.06 -10.79 6.89
N TYR A 25 -11.93 -10.75 7.60
CA TYR A 25 -11.69 -9.74 8.64
C TYR A 25 -11.88 -8.31 8.12
N TYR A 26 -11.27 -7.95 6.97
CA TYR A 26 -11.43 -6.61 6.42
C TYR A 26 -12.84 -6.34 5.91
N LEU A 27 -13.52 -7.32 5.33
CA LEU A 27 -14.91 -7.19 4.91
C LEU A 27 -15.84 -6.93 6.11
N GLU A 28 -15.64 -7.63 7.23
CA GLU A 28 -16.40 -7.41 8.46
C GLU A 28 -16.14 -6.05 9.10
N GLN A 29 -14.87 -5.59 9.11
CA GLN A 29 -14.50 -4.32 9.75
C GLN A 29 -14.87 -3.09 8.94
N SER A 30 -14.76 -3.13 7.62
CA SER A 30 -14.81 -1.96 6.76
C SER A 30 -15.73 -2.10 5.54
N GLY A 31 -16.27 -3.30 5.29
CA GLY A 31 -17.02 -3.59 4.07
C GLY A 31 -16.12 -3.66 2.83
N GLU A 32 -16.73 -3.61 1.65
CA GLU A 32 -16.03 -3.59 0.37
C GLU A 32 -15.32 -2.25 0.15
N GLY A 33 -14.12 -2.27 -0.38
CA GLY A 33 -13.36 -1.06 -0.69
C GLY A 33 -11.87 -1.29 -0.87
N LEU A 34 -11.13 -0.20 -0.91
CA LEU A 34 -9.66 -0.25 -0.94
C LEU A 34 -9.15 -0.55 0.47
N ILE A 35 -8.59 -1.73 0.66
CA ILE A 35 -8.16 -2.21 1.97
C ILE A 35 -6.67 -1.99 2.25
N GLY A 36 -5.83 -1.87 1.22
CA GLY A 36 -4.41 -1.84 1.45
C GLY A 36 -3.54 -1.33 0.32
N VAL A 37 -2.27 -1.21 0.66
CA VAL A 37 -1.19 -0.78 -0.24
C VAL A 37 -0.04 -1.75 -0.13
N VAL A 38 0.40 -2.30 -1.27
CA VAL A 38 1.55 -3.20 -1.33
C VAL A 38 2.75 -2.44 -1.90
N LEU A 39 3.87 -2.52 -1.19
CA LEU A 39 5.12 -1.87 -1.58
C LEU A 39 6.07 -2.89 -2.19
N GLY A 40 6.64 -2.59 -3.35
CA GLY A 40 7.62 -3.47 -4.02
C GLY A 40 9.05 -3.22 -3.56
N THR A 41 9.86 -4.28 -3.50
CA THR A 41 11.31 -4.20 -3.30
C THR A 41 12.04 -5.19 -4.22
N ASP A 42 13.29 -4.87 -4.55
CA ASP A 42 14.17 -5.78 -5.31
C ASP A 42 14.92 -6.76 -4.39
N ASP A 43 15.00 -6.48 -3.09
CA ASP A 43 15.67 -7.31 -2.08
C ASP A 43 14.93 -7.27 -0.74
N ILE A 44 14.07 -8.26 -0.52
CA ILE A 44 13.25 -8.33 0.69
C ILE A 44 14.09 -8.66 1.94
N SER A 45 15.20 -9.40 1.80
CA SER A 45 16.07 -9.74 2.92
C SER A 45 16.78 -8.50 3.44
N LYS A 46 17.31 -7.68 2.53
CA LYS A 46 17.90 -6.39 2.87
C LYS A 46 16.87 -5.45 3.49
N THR A 47 15.69 -5.34 2.88
CA THR A 47 14.59 -4.51 3.41
C THR A 47 14.19 -4.94 4.83
N THR A 48 14.09 -6.26 5.09
CA THR A 48 13.79 -6.80 6.42
C THR A 48 14.83 -6.37 7.44
N THR A 49 16.14 -6.49 7.08
CA THR A 49 17.23 -6.08 7.95
C THR A 49 17.19 -4.58 8.25
N GLU A 50 17.01 -3.74 7.23
CA GLU A 50 16.93 -2.28 7.39
C GLU A 50 15.77 -1.84 8.31
N ILE A 51 14.62 -2.51 8.24
CA ILE A 51 13.48 -2.24 9.11
C ILE A 51 13.80 -2.66 10.56
N ARG A 52 14.44 -3.81 10.76
CA ARG A 52 14.86 -4.28 12.08
C ARG A 52 15.93 -3.38 12.70
N ASP A 53 16.88 -2.90 11.92
CA ASP A 53 17.93 -1.98 12.36
C ASP A 53 17.36 -0.63 12.82
N LYS A 54 16.18 -0.24 12.30
CA LYS A 54 15.42 0.92 12.74
C LYS A 54 14.55 0.65 13.98
N GLY A 55 14.65 -0.54 14.57
CA GLY A 55 14.01 -0.90 15.83
C GLY A 55 12.60 -1.50 15.71
N PHE A 56 12.16 -1.89 14.52
CA PHE A 56 10.84 -2.51 14.33
C PHE A 56 10.95 -4.04 14.27
N ALA A 57 10.11 -4.69 15.08
CA ALA A 57 10.00 -6.14 15.07
C ALA A 57 9.15 -6.58 13.86
N VAL A 58 9.79 -7.07 12.83
CA VAL A 58 9.13 -7.71 11.69
C VAL A 58 9.50 -9.19 11.64
N ALA A 59 8.53 -10.04 11.28
CA ALA A 59 8.75 -11.48 11.10
C ALA A 59 9.65 -11.73 9.87
N ASP A 60 10.02 -12.99 9.66
CA ASP A 60 10.67 -13.37 8.41
C ASP A 60 9.64 -13.33 7.26
N HIS A 61 10.14 -13.11 6.05
CA HIS A 61 9.30 -13.13 4.87
C HIS A 61 8.76 -14.55 4.61
N THR A 62 7.57 -14.61 4.04
CA THR A 62 6.91 -15.84 3.59
C THR A 62 6.96 -15.95 2.07
N GLU A 63 6.92 -17.16 1.55
CA GLU A 63 6.85 -17.42 0.13
C GLU A 63 5.40 -17.54 -0.33
N GLY A 64 5.13 -17.06 -1.54
CA GLY A 64 3.85 -17.18 -2.21
C GLY A 64 4.02 -17.64 -3.65
N GLU A 65 3.02 -18.32 -4.16
CA GLU A 65 2.96 -18.79 -5.53
C GLU A 65 1.55 -18.58 -6.11
N GLY A 66 1.49 -18.23 -7.37
CA GLY A 66 0.25 -18.08 -8.10
C GLY A 66 0.35 -18.64 -9.51
N ILE A 67 -0.73 -19.23 -9.98
CA ILE A 67 -0.84 -19.83 -11.31
C ILE A 67 -1.86 -19.04 -12.13
N ASN A 68 -1.45 -18.59 -13.31
CA ASN A 68 -2.37 -17.99 -14.26
C ASN A 68 -3.20 -19.07 -14.93
N PHE A 69 -4.51 -19.07 -14.73
CA PHE A 69 -5.41 -20.10 -15.28
C PHE A 69 -5.47 -20.15 -16.82
N LYS A 70 -5.10 -19.06 -17.52
CA LYS A 70 -5.17 -19.00 -18.98
C LYS A 70 -3.99 -19.68 -19.67
N ASP A 71 -2.79 -19.48 -19.16
CA ASP A 71 -1.55 -19.92 -19.78
C ASP A 71 -0.69 -20.81 -18.87
N GLN A 72 -1.20 -21.13 -17.67
CA GLN A 72 -0.54 -21.96 -16.66
C GLN A 72 0.83 -21.43 -16.21
N GLN A 73 1.13 -20.17 -16.48
CA GLN A 73 2.36 -19.55 -16.01
C GLN A 73 2.36 -19.44 -14.49
N ILE A 74 3.45 -19.85 -13.87
CA ILE A 74 3.67 -19.76 -12.43
C ILE A 74 4.39 -18.45 -12.15
N ARG A 75 3.96 -17.77 -11.09
CA ARG A 75 4.67 -16.62 -10.50
C ARG A 75 4.96 -16.93 -9.06
N LYS A 76 6.16 -16.57 -8.61
CA LYS A 76 6.55 -16.69 -7.21
C LYS A 76 6.98 -15.35 -6.66
N TRP A 77 6.76 -15.18 -5.38
CA TRP A 77 7.12 -13.96 -4.67
C TRP A 77 7.41 -14.26 -3.21
N LYS A 78 8.03 -13.29 -2.54
CA LYS A 78 8.21 -13.25 -1.10
C LYS A 78 7.43 -12.09 -0.53
N ASN A 79 6.78 -12.29 0.62
CA ASN A 79 6.00 -11.28 1.32
C ASN A 79 6.59 -11.01 2.70
N LEU A 80 6.80 -9.75 3.04
CA LEU A 80 7.09 -9.30 4.39
C LEU A 80 5.86 -8.55 4.91
N PHE A 81 5.07 -9.19 5.77
CA PHE A 81 3.92 -8.56 6.40
C PHE A 81 4.39 -7.54 7.43
N LEU A 82 3.79 -6.37 7.40
CA LEU A 82 4.16 -5.26 8.28
C LEU A 82 3.26 -5.26 9.52
N PRO A 83 3.83 -5.05 10.72
CA PRO A 83 3.05 -4.93 11.94
C PRO A 83 2.23 -3.63 11.94
N PRO A 84 1.17 -3.54 12.77
CA PRO A 84 0.28 -2.37 12.82
C PRO A 84 0.98 -1.04 13.03
N GLU A 85 2.10 -1.01 13.75
CA GLU A 85 2.91 0.18 13.99
C GLU A 85 3.49 0.76 12.69
N LEU A 86 3.76 -0.08 11.69
CA LEU A 86 4.29 0.31 10.37
C LEU A 86 3.20 0.52 9.33
N THR A 87 1.98 0.11 9.57
CA THR A 87 0.88 0.21 8.59
C THR A 87 -0.05 1.38 8.85
N ARG A 88 -0.06 1.91 10.07
CA ARG A 88 -0.99 2.96 10.51
C ARG A 88 -2.46 2.61 10.26
N GLY A 89 -2.81 1.32 10.43
CA GLY A 89 -4.17 0.83 10.26
C GLY A 89 -4.55 0.46 8.82
N ILE A 90 -3.61 0.55 7.86
CA ILE A 90 -3.83 0.13 6.48
C ILE A 90 -3.21 -1.23 6.27
N PHE A 91 -3.93 -2.17 5.65
CA PHE A 91 -3.33 -3.44 5.29
C PHE A 91 -2.14 -3.20 4.35
N SER A 92 -0.94 -3.59 4.79
CA SER A 92 0.26 -3.38 4.00
C SER A 92 1.27 -4.50 4.20
N PHE A 93 1.93 -4.85 3.13
CA PHE A 93 3.09 -5.72 3.14
C PHE A 93 4.08 -5.29 2.04
N ILE A 94 5.31 -5.79 2.14
CA ILE A 94 6.33 -5.57 1.12
C ILE A 94 6.45 -6.85 0.32
N ILE A 95 6.54 -6.73 -1.01
CA ILE A 95 6.64 -7.86 -1.94
C ILE A 95 7.90 -7.79 -2.78
N GLN A 96 8.53 -8.94 -2.96
CA GLN A 96 9.56 -9.15 -3.98
C GLN A 96 9.11 -10.26 -4.93
N HIS A 97 8.93 -9.95 -6.21
CA HIS A 97 8.71 -10.97 -7.24
C HIS A 97 10.03 -11.69 -7.52
N THR A 98 10.02 -13.04 -7.45
CA THR A 98 11.21 -13.87 -7.58
C THR A 98 11.21 -14.73 -8.84
N GLU A 99 10.03 -15.06 -9.39
CA GLU A 99 9.88 -15.87 -10.59
C GLU A 99 8.59 -15.49 -11.36
N GLY A 100 8.69 -15.50 -12.66
CA GLY A 100 7.62 -15.12 -13.57
C GLY A 100 7.43 -13.59 -13.65
N GLU A 101 6.72 -13.14 -14.66
CA GLU A 101 6.43 -11.74 -14.89
C GLU A 101 4.94 -11.45 -14.74
N LEU A 102 4.60 -10.25 -14.29
CA LEU A 102 3.24 -9.74 -14.42
C LEU A 102 2.91 -9.62 -15.92
N PRO A 103 1.68 -9.98 -16.33
CA PRO A 103 1.27 -9.78 -17.71
C PRO A 103 1.55 -8.33 -18.13
N PRO A 104 2.19 -8.10 -19.28
CA PRO A 104 2.52 -6.75 -19.71
C PRO A 104 1.24 -5.93 -19.90
N PHE A 105 1.32 -4.66 -19.53
CA PHE A 105 0.28 -3.72 -19.89
C PHE A 105 0.24 -3.57 -21.41
N LYS A 106 -0.83 -4.03 -22.03
CA LYS A 106 -1.04 -3.94 -23.48
C LYS A 106 -2.19 -2.98 -23.74
N THR A 107 -1.90 -1.86 -24.37
CA THR A 107 -2.91 -0.99 -24.94
C THR A 107 -2.53 -0.63 -26.36
N GLN A 108 -3.49 -0.70 -27.25
CA GLN A 108 -3.41 -0.14 -28.62
C GLN A 108 -4.38 1.01 -28.78
N ASP A 109 -5.20 1.28 -27.74
CA ASP A 109 -6.20 2.34 -27.75
C ASP A 109 -5.70 3.51 -26.88
N PRO A 110 -5.47 4.70 -27.47
CA PRO A 110 -5.00 5.87 -26.73
C PRO A 110 -6.03 6.42 -25.73
N SER A 111 -7.30 6.00 -25.83
CA SER A 111 -8.35 6.41 -24.90
C SER A 111 -8.35 5.61 -23.58
N ILE A 112 -7.61 4.51 -23.51
CA ILE A 112 -7.54 3.67 -22.32
C ILE A 112 -6.74 4.35 -21.21
N ILE A 113 -7.23 4.25 -19.98
CA ILE A 113 -6.49 4.64 -18.77
C ILE A 113 -5.26 3.74 -18.65
N ASN A 114 -4.07 4.31 -18.64
CA ASN A 114 -2.81 3.58 -18.71
C ASN A 114 -1.96 3.63 -17.44
N LYS A 115 -2.33 4.45 -16.47
CA LYS A 115 -1.59 4.57 -15.21
C LYS A 115 -2.51 4.90 -14.03
N LEU A 116 -2.06 4.51 -12.84
CA LEU A 116 -2.61 4.97 -11.57
C LEU A 116 -1.80 6.18 -11.12
N GLU A 117 -2.42 7.37 -11.13
CA GLU A 117 -1.73 8.62 -10.76
C GLU A 117 -1.55 8.75 -9.25
N HIS A 118 -2.61 8.54 -8.50
CA HIS A 118 -2.52 8.62 -7.04
C HIS A 118 -3.61 7.80 -6.36
N LEU A 119 -3.35 7.46 -5.11
CA LEU A 119 -4.32 6.98 -4.14
C LEU A 119 -4.33 7.95 -2.94
N VAL A 120 -5.44 7.99 -2.22
CA VAL A 120 -5.59 8.89 -1.07
C VAL A 120 -5.95 8.09 0.17
N ILE A 121 -5.29 8.41 1.27
CA ILE A 121 -5.49 7.85 2.59
C ILE A 121 -6.00 8.96 3.50
N ASN A 122 -7.13 8.76 4.16
CA ASN A 122 -7.61 9.64 5.22
C ASN A 122 -7.06 9.14 6.56
N THR A 123 -6.60 10.08 7.38
CA THR A 123 -6.01 9.78 8.69
C THR A 123 -6.27 10.92 9.68
N ASN A 124 -6.03 10.66 10.95
CA ASN A 124 -5.90 11.65 12.01
C ASN A 124 -4.45 11.73 12.54
N ASP A 125 -3.46 11.19 11.80
CA ASP A 125 -2.08 11.06 12.22
C ASP A 125 -1.10 11.23 11.04
N ALA A 126 -1.08 12.43 10.48
CA ALA A 126 -0.20 12.76 9.35
C ALA A 126 1.29 12.62 9.72
N ASP A 127 1.68 12.99 10.94
CA ASP A 127 3.08 12.88 11.39
C ASP A 127 3.53 11.42 11.48
N GLY A 128 2.65 10.51 11.90
CA GLY A 128 2.94 9.07 11.87
C GLY A 128 3.20 8.57 10.45
N PHE A 129 2.46 9.04 9.45
CA PHE A 129 2.72 8.72 8.05
C PHE A 129 4.05 9.28 7.55
N ILE A 130 4.45 10.50 7.96
CA ILE A 130 5.78 11.05 7.63
C ILE A 130 6.86 10.15 8.21
N LYS A 131 6.76 9.81 9.49
CA LYS A 131 7.73 8.93 10.16
C LYS A 131 7.89 7.58 9.44
N ILE A 132 6.80 6.94 9.07
CA ILE A 132 6.84 5.63 8.44
C ILE A 132 7.29 5.72 6.97
N TYR A 133 6.61 6.52 6.16
CA TYR A 133 6.85 6.54 4.73
C TYR A 133 8.15 7.22 4.35
N LYS A 134 8.46 8.37 4.96
CA LYS A 134 9.69 9.10 4.68
C LYS A 134 10.88 8.55 5.44
N ASP A 135 10.79 8.44 6.78
CA ASP A 135 11.99 8.20 7.60
C ASP A 135 12.33 6.71 7.67
N ILE A 136 11.34 5.81 7.61
CA ILE A 136 11.56 4.37 7.66
C ILE A 136 11.69 3.77 6.26
N PHE A 137 10.72 4.02 5.37
CA PHE A 137 10.73 3.45 4.03
C PHE A 137 11.51 4.28 3.01
N GLY A 138 11.96 5.49 3.35
CA GLY A 138 12.73 6.35 2.46
C GLY A 138 11.92 6.93 1.28
N ILE A 139 10.58 6.91 1.35
CA ILE A 139 9.72 7.43 0.30
C ILE A 139 9.74 8.96 0.35
N ARG A 140 9.99 9.60 -0.80
CA ARG A 140 10.12 11.05 -0.88
C ARG A 140 8.81 11.76 -0.54
N LEU A 141 8.80 12.57 0.52
CA LEU A 141 7.75 13.54 0.81
C LEU A 141 7.89 14.74 -0.15
N ALA A 142 6.95 14.88 -1.06
CA ALA A 142 6.96 15.92 -2.10
C ALA A 142 6.14 17.16 -1.70
N LEU A 143 5.14 16.98 -0.83
CA LEU A 143 4.30 18.06 -0.32
C LEU A 143 3.95 17.77 1.14
N ASP A 144 4.00 18.81 1.96
CA ASP A 144 3.40 18.90 3.29
C ASP A 144 2.77 20.29 3.40
N LYS A 145 1.45 20.37 3.39
CA LYS A 145 0.76 21.65 3.34
C LYS A 145 -0.57 21.61 4.10
N VAL A 146 -0.76 22.62 4.95
CA VAL A 146 -2.07 22.91 5.54
C VAL A 146 -2.90 23.73 4.54
N ILE A 147 -4.14 23.34 4.33
CA ILE A 147 -5.11 24.00 3.47
C ILE A 147 -6.27 24.47 4.35
N ASP A 148 -6.22 25.73 4.75
CA ASP A 148 -7.11 26.28 5.77
C ASP A 148 -8.61 26.20 5.39
N HIS A 149 -8.95 26.50 4.13
CA HIS A 149 -10.33 26.44 3.67
C HIS A 149 -10.92 25.02 3.58
N TRP A 150 -10.06 23.98 3.55
CA TRP A 150 -10.47 22.58 3.67
C TRP A 150 -10.30 22.03 5.09
N ARG A 151 -9.75 22.84 5.98
CA ARG A 151 -9.41 22.43 7.36
C ARG A 151 -8.67 21.10 7.37
N SER A 152 -7.69 20.97 6.50
CA SER A 152 -6.97 19.72 6.28
C SER A 152 -5.47 19.97 6.07
N ARG A 153 -4.66 19.03 6.51
CA ARG A 153 -3.25 18.92 6.14
C ARG A 153 -3.11 17.85 5.07
N MET A 154 -2.39 18.14 4.01
CA MET A 154 -2.16 17.25 2.90
C MET A 154 -0.68 16.91 2.79
N LEU A 155 -0.38 15.62 2.71
CA LEU A 155 0.95 15.10 2.42
C LEU A 155 0.91 14.39 1.07
N PHE A 156 1.96 14.57 0.25
CA PHE A 156 2.15 13.79 -0.96
C PHE A 156 3.49 13.07 -0.91
N PHE A 157 3.45 11.76 -0.93
CA PHE A 157 4.61 10.89 -1.04
C PHE A 157 4.73 10.39 -2.47
N ARG A 158 5.92 10.53 -3.05
CA ARG A 158 6.20 10.08 -4.41
C ARG A 158 6.92 8.74 -4.40
N LEU A 159 6.23 7.72 -4.88
CA LEU A 159 6.75 6.38 -5.01
C LEU A 159 6.68 5.96 -6.48
N ASN A 160 7.85 5.86 -7.14
CA ASN A 160 7.94 5.59 -8.55
C ASN A 160 7.13 6.65 -9.36
N LYS A 161 6.15 6.26 -10.14
CA LYS A 161 5.27 7.14 -10.93
C LYS A 161 3.89 7.34 -10.30
N THR A 162 3.74 6.95 -9.04
CA THR A 162 2.47 7.07 -8.29
C THR A 162 2.64 8.02 -7.12
N THR A 163 1.59 8.75 -6.77
CA THR A 163 1.53 9.56 -5.57
C THR A 163 0.66 8.88 -4.52
N ILE A 164 1.16 8.78 -3.29
CA ILE A 164 0.35 8.45 -2.12
C ILE A 164 0.01 9.77 -1.45
N GLY A 165 -1.26 10.18 -1.53
CA GLY A 165 -1.81 11.32 -0.83
C GLY A 165 -2.28 10.90 0.56
N VAL A 166 -1.94 11.68 1.57
CA VAL A 166 -2.44 11.50 2.93
C VAL A 166 -3.16 12.79 3.32
N ILE A 167 -4.40 12.66 3.76
CA ILE A 167 -5.22 13.80 4.17
C ILE A 167 -5.58 13.62 5.65
N GLU A 168 -5.14 14.58 6.45
CA GLU A 168 -5.54 14.71 7.85
C GLU A 168 -6.56 15.83 7.98
N LYS A 169 -7.78 15.50 8.41
CA LYS A 169 -8.79 16.49 8.73
C LYS A 169 -8.55 17.01 10.15
N LYS A 170 -8.60 18.32 10.33
CA LYS A 170 -8.62 18.93 11.66
C LYS A 170 -10.02 18.76 12.23
N ASP A 171 -10.14 18.10 13.38
CA ASP A 171 -11.40 17.92 14.09
C ASP A 171 -12.01 19.24 14.50
N ASP A 172 -13.35 19.30 14.54
CA ASP A 172 -14.15 20.49 14.94
C ASP A 172 -14.14 20.79 16.45
N GLN A 173 -13.13 20.33 17.21
CA GLN A 173 -13.09 20.54 18.67
C GLN A 173 -12.78 21.97 19.12
N ASP A 174 -12.41 22.88 18.21
CA ASP A 174 -12.13 24.30 18.55
C ASP A 174 -13.32 25.25 18.35
N SER A 175 -14.56 24.75 18.23
CA SER A 175 -15.75 25.62 18.04
C SER A 175 -16.48 26.00 19.35
N ASN A 176 -15.92 25.74 20.51
CA ASN A 176 -16.53 26.09 21.82
C ASN A 176 -15.94 27.30 22.53
N ASP A 177 -15.23 28.17 21.83
CA ASP A 177 -14.85 29.50 22.34
C ASP A 177 -15.51 30.60 21.50
N ARG A 178 -16.82 30.82 21.73
CA ARG A 178 -17.51 32.09 21.47
C ARG A 178 -18.55 32.36 22.56
#